data_0c851325a3a701b5d827a61dac400c58
#
_entry.id   0c851325a3a701b5d827a61dac400c58
#
_cell.length_a   1.000
_cell.length_b   1.000
_cell.length_c   1.000
_cell.angle_alpha   90.00
_cell.angle_beta   90.00
_cell.angle_gamma   90.00
#
_symmetry.space_group_name_H-M   'P 1'
#
loop_
_entity.id
_entity.type
_entity.pdbx_description
1 polymer ?
#
loop_
_entity_poly.entity_id
_entity_poly.type
_entity_poly.pdbx_seq_one_letter_code
_entity_poly.pdbx_strand_id
1 'polypeptide(L)'
;MSRQIIFGPPGTGKTTHLLRIVEKELRENKVSPNKIAYLAFTNQAADEALSRAISQLNYSTKDFMNFRTLHSLAYRELHLKEENIMSDEDYRVVSDKLQINLSNPNKNTETYGAGFPDDVFMKVIDGAKVRGLTTENFFHDPTVGHLEGGWLKLKYIDTALSQYKTERNKFDLTDLIVEFNKKHYDTVPHFDVVIIDEAQDLSWLQWKMVERIIENSKRVYVAGDDDQAIYRWAGARPEYLINMEGQNEELYRNV
;
A
#
# COMPACT_ATOMS: atom_id res chain seq x y z
N MET A 1 19.73 -12.97 -4.01
CA MET A 1 18.30 -12.76 -3.83
C MET A 1 17.57 -13.67 -4.79
N SER A 2 16.65 -14.52 -4.31
CA SER A 2 15.75 -15.30 -5.18
C SER A 2 14.38 -14.63 -5.23
N ARG A 3 13.76 -14.61 -6.41
CA ARG A 3 12.44 -14.02 -6.62
C ARG A 3 11.55 -15.00 -7.37
N GLN A 4 10.34 -15.22 -6.87
CA GLN A 4 9.32 -16.04 -7.49
C GLN A 4 8.04 -15.21 -7.68
N ILE A 5 7.46 -15.28 -8.86
CA ILE A 5 6.26 -14.55 -9.22
C ILE A 5 5.15 -15.59 -9.44
N ILE A 6 4.03 -15.40 -8.77
CA ILE A 6 2.93 -16.37 -8.70
C ILE A 6 1.71 -15.72 -9.34
N PHE A 7 1.33 -16.21 -10.50
CA PHE A 7 0.13 -15.77 -11.20
C PHE A 7 -1.03 -16.74 -10.95
N GLY A 8 -2.22 -16.20 -10.80
CA GLY A 8 -3.42 -17.03 -10.72
C GLY A 8 -4.69 -16.21 -10.56
N PRO A 9 -5.77 -16.59 -11.27
CA PRO A 9 -7.06 -15.93 -11.15
C PRO A 9 -7.67 -16.11 -9.74
N PRO A 10 -8.75 -15.39 -9.40
CA PRO A 10 -9.44 -15.55 -8.13
C PRO A 10 -9.92 -16.97 -7.92
N GLY A 11 -9.80 -17.46 -6.69
CA GLY A 11 -10.25 -18.80 -6.34
C GLY A 11 -9.28 -19.94 -6.72
N THR A 12 -8.08 -19.63 -7.23
CA THR A 12 -7.02 -20.64 -7.48
C THR A 12 -6.26 -21.03 -6.22
N GLY A 13 -6.56 -20.37 -5.09
CA GLY A 13 -5.89 -20.65 -3.83
C GLY A 13 -4.55 -19.95 -3.64
N LYS A 14 -4.31 -18.78 -4.28
CA LYS A 14 -3.10 -17.99 -4.11
C LYS A 14 -2.70 -17.83 -2.64
N THR A 15 -3.59 -17.30 -1.81
CA THR A 15 -3.33 -17.12 -0.37
C THR A 15 -2.97 -18.43 0.33
N THR A 16 -3.65 -19.54 -0.01
CA THR A 16 -3.32 -20.88 0.54
C THR A 16 -1.93 -21.32 0.09
N HIS A 17 -1.57 -21.09 -1.17
CA HIS A 17 -0.24 -21.40 -1.70
C HIS A 17 0.85 -20.56 -1.01
N LEU A 18 0.62 -19.25 -0.83
CA LEU A 18 1.53 -18.36 -0.11
C LEU A 18 1.73 -18.80 1.35
N LEU A 19 0.69 -19.27 2.03
CA LEU A 19 0.81 -19.80 3.39
C LEU A 19 1.58 -21.12 3.45
N ARG A 20 1.50 -21.98 2.44
CA ARG A 20 2.37 -23.16 2.31
C ARG A 20 3.83 -22.77 2.14
N ILE A 21 4.11 -21.68 1.42
CA ILE A 21 5.46 -21.12 1.33
C ILE A 21 5.94 -20.65 2.70
N VAL A 22 5.10 -19.93 3.46
CA VAL A 22 5.42 -19.53 4.85
C VAL A 22 5.76 -20.75 5.70
N GLU A 23 4.93 -21.80 5.64
CA GLU A 23 5.16 -23.05 6.38
C GLU A 23 6.51 -23.69 6.02
N LYS A 24 6.82 -23.77 4.72
CA LYS A 24 8.09 -24.28 4.22
C LYS A 24 9.28 -23.48 4.75
N GLU A 25 9.18 -22.14 4.69
CA GLU A 25 10.25 -21.26 5.17
C GLU A 25 10.51 -21.42 6.68
N LEU A 26 9.45 -21.60 7.47
CA LEU A 26 9.56 -21.84 8.91
C LEU A 26 10.12 -23.21 9.23
N ARG A 27 9.60 -24.27 8.59
CA ARG A 27 9.92 -25.66 8.94
C ARG A 27 11.22 -26.17 8.32
N GLU A 28 11.42 -25.92 7.04
CA GLU A 28 12.56 -26.44 6.28
C GLU A 28 13.75 -25.48 6.35
N ASN A 29 13.53 -24.20 6.04
CA ASN A 29 14.57 -23.17 5.98
C ASN A 29 14.88 -22.55 7.35
N LYS A 30 14.13 -22.91 8.40
CA LYS A 30 14.32 -22.44 9.78
C LYS A 30 14.33 -20.92 9.92
N VAL A 31 13.57 -20.23 9.06
CA VAL A 31 13.41 -18.78 9.15
C VAL A 31 12.61 -18.42 10.40
N SER A 32 13.07 -17.42 11.13
CA SER A 32 12.33 -16.91 12.28
C SER A 32 11.04 -16.20 11.82
N PRO A 33 9.87 -16.41 12.44
CA PRO A 33 8.59 -15.83 12.01
C PRO A 33 8.64 -14.31 11.87
N ASN A 34 9.34 -13.62 12.78
CA ASN A 34 9.49 -12.17 12.74
C ASN A 34 10.38 -11.66 11.60
N LYS A 35 11.05 -12.57 10.85
CA LYS A 35 11.82 -12.28 9.64
C LYS A 35 11.05 -12.58 8.35
N ILE A 36 9.78 -12.98 8.48
CA ILE A 36 8.86 -13.15 7.36
C ILE A 36 7.90 -11.99 7.34
N ALA A 37 7.89 -11.21 6.25
CA ALA A 37 6.89 -10.19 5.99
C ALA A 37 5.85 -10.73 5.01
N TYR A 38 4.58 -10.67 5.37
CA TYR A 38 3.43 -10.91 4.49
C TYR A 38 2.70 -9.58 4.32
N LEU A 39 2.82 -9.00 3.15
CA LEU A 39 2.31 -7.65 2.85
C LEU A 39 1.15 -7.75 1.88
N ALA A 40 -0.04 -7.40 2.37
CA ALA A 40 -1.26 -7.43 1.59
C ALA A 40 -1.72 -6.01 1.20
N PHE A 41 -2.54 -5.94 0.17
CA PHE A 41 -3.13 -4.68 -0.28
C PHE A 41 -4.18 -4.14 0.70
N THR A 42 -5.03 -5.01 1.28
CA THR A 42 -6.10 -4.64 2.22
C THR A 42 -5.85 -5.18 3.62
N ASN A 43 -6.44 -4.53 4.64
CA ASN A 43 -6.42 -5.04 6.02
C ASN A 43 -7.10 -6.40 6.10
N GLN A 44 -8.24 -6.57 5.42
CA GLN A 44 -8.97 -7.85 5.41
C GLN A 44 -8.08 -9.00 4.90
N ALA A 45 -7.33 -8.81 3.81
CA ALA A 45 -6.42 -9.83 3.28
C ALA A 45 -5.25 -10.12 4.24
N ALA A 46 -4.70 -9.08 4.88
CA ALA A 46 -3.65 -9.25 5.88
C ALA A 46 -4.14 -10.02 7.11
N ASP A 47 -5.32 -9.68 7.63
CA ASP A 47 -5.93 -10.32 8.80
C ASP A 47 -6.34 -11.77 8.51
N GLU A 48 -6.85 -12.05 7.29
CA GLU A 48 -7.15 -13.39 6.85
C GLU A 48 -5.89 -14.26 6.78
N ALA A 49 -4.82 -13.76 6.16
CA ALA A 49 -3.55 -14.45 6.08
C ALA A 49 -2.96 -14.72 7.47
N LEU A 50 -3.00 -13.72 8.36
CA LEU A 50 -2.55 -13.84 9.75
C LEU A 50 -3.35 -14.91 10.50
N SER A 51 -4.68 -14.85 10.45
CA SER A 51 -5.57 -15.79 11.14
C SER A 51 -5.36 -17.23 10.70
N ARG A 52 -5.21 -17.45 9.38
CA ARG A 52 -4.90 -18.76 8.81
C ARG A 52 -3.50 -19.24 9.21
N ALA A 53 -2.49 -18.37 9.19
CA ALA A 53 -1.13 -18.72 9.60
C ALA A 53 -1.08 -19.17 11.08
N ILE A 54 -1.74 -18.43 11.99
CA ILE A 54 -1.83 -18.77 13.41
C ILE A 54 -2.51 -20.12 13.60
N SER A 55 -3.66 -20.34 12.95
CA SER A 55 -4.44 -21.59 13.12
C SER A 55 -3.74 -22.84 12.58
N GLN A 56 -2.95 -22.71 11.50
CA GLN A 56 -2.31 -23.82 10.82
C GLN A 56 -0.91 -24.14 11.33
N LEU A 57 -0.18 -23.13 11.79
CA LEU A 57 1.25 -23.24 12.07
C LEU A 57 1.60 -23.29 13.57
N ASN A 58 0.59 -23.14 14.44
CA ASN A 58 0.76 -23.16 15.90
C ASN A 58 1.71 -22.07 16.43
N TYR A 59 1.63 -20.87 15.86
CA TYR A 59 2.31 -19.66 16.30
C TYR A 59 1.31 -18.64 16.88
N SER A 60 1.81 -17.62 17.54
CA SER A 60 0.99 -16.52 18.07
C SER A 60 0.98 -15.31 17.14
N THR A 61 0.03 -14.39 17.35
CA THR A 61 -0.03 -13.10 16.63
C THR A 61 1.28 -12.31 16.78
N LYS A 62 1.96 -12.42 17.93
CA LYS A 62 3.23 -11.72 18.19
C LYS A 62 4.38 -12.24 17.34
N ASP A 63 4.32 -13.50 16.92
CA ASP A 63 5.34 -14.09 16.08
C ASP A 63 5.25 -13.55 14.65
N PHE A 64 4.04 -13.32 14.14
CA PHE A 64 3.76 -12.80 12.79
C PHE A 64 3.49 -11.29 12.76
N MET A 65 4.27 -10.50 13.49
CA MET A 65 4.10 -9.03 13.58
C MET A 65 4.24 -8.30 12.23
N ASN A 66 4.75 -8.96 11.20
CA ASN A 66 4.94 -8.41 9.86
C ASN A 66 3.91 -8.92 8.82
N PHE A 67 2.83 -9.57 9.27
CA PHE A 67 1.64 -9.84 8.46
C PHE A 67 0.73 -8.62 8.53
N ARG A 68 0.80 -7.75 7.52
CA ARG A 68 0.13 -6.45 7.55
C ARG A 68 0.02 -5.79 6.18
N THR A 69 -0.63 -4.64 6.11
CA THR A 69 -0.62 -3.80 4.90
C THR A 69 0.66 -2.98 4.80
N LEU A 70 0.98 -2.49 3.59
CA LEU A 70 2.08 -1.56 3.36
C LEU A 70 1.96 -0.29 4.21
N HIS A 71 0.74 0.27 4.35
CA HIS A 71 0.50 1.43 5.20
C HIS A 71 0.78 1.14 6.67
N SER A 72 0.33 0.00 7.17
CA SER A 72 0.60 -0.42 8.55
C SER A 72 2.09 -0.65 8.80
N LEU A 73 2.83 -1.17 7.81
CA LEU A 73 4.28 -1.29 7.89
C LEU A 73 4.94 0.09 7.92
N ALA A 74 4.56 0.99 7.01
CA ALA A 74 5.09 2.36 6.97
C ALA A 74 4.84 3.11 8.28
N TYR A 75 3.60 3.05 8.80
CA TYR A 75 3.22 3.66 10.08
C TYR A 75 4.16 3.22 11.21
N ARG A 76 4.40 1.91 11.34
CA ARG A 76 5.30 1.36 12.36
C ARG A 76 6.75 1.80 12.16
N GLU A 77 7.26 1.70 10.94
CA GLU A 77 8.65 2.01 10.62
C GLU A 77 8.98 3.50 10.68
N LEU A 78 7.99 4.35 10.64
CA LEU A 78 8.09 5.80 10.87
C LEU A 78 7.94 6.17 12.35
N HIS A 79 7.68 5.19 13.23
CA HIS A 79 7.48 5.39 14.66
C HIS A 79 6.41 6.42 15.01
N LEU A 80 5.36 6.49 14.18
CA LEU A 80 4.27 7.42 14.35
C LEU A 80 3.28 6.94 15.42
N LYS A 81 2.57 7.90 16.00
CA LYS A 81 1.47 7.66 16.94
C LYS A 81 0.14 8.01 16.26
N GLU A 82 -0.96 7.58 16.85
CA GLU A 82 -2.30 7.89 16.37
C GLU A 82 -2.53 9.40 16.21
N GLU A 83 -2.01 10.18 17.15
CA GLU A 83 -2.05 11.65 17.12
C GLU A 83 -1.36 12.28 15.89
N ASN A 84 -0.49 11.54 15.19
CA ASN A 84 0.16 12.01 13.97
C ASN A 84 -0.70 11.76 12.72
N ILE A 85 -1.77 10.98 12.82
CA ILE A 85 -2.63 10.70 11.67
C ILE A 85 -3.71 11.77 11.58
N MET A 86 -3.97 12.23 10.35
CA MET A 86 -5.05 13.17 10.05
C MET A 86 -6.40 12.58 10.43
N SER A 87 -7.10 13.24 11.34
CA SER A 87 -8.45 12.88 11.78
C SER A 87 -9.52 13.67 11.01
N ASP A 88 -10.79 13.30 11.16
CA ASP A 88 -11.93 14.08 10.64
C ASP A 88 -11.93 15.52 11.16
N GLU A 89 -11.51 15.72 12.41
CA GLU A 89 -11.38 17.05 13.00
C GLU A 89 -10.30 17.89 12.32
N ASP A 90 -9.14 17.28 11.98
CA ASP A 90 -8.08 17.96 11.25
C ASP A 90 -8.57 18.44 9.87
N TYR A 91 -9.29 17.58 9.13
CA TYR A 91 -9.88 17.97 7.84
C TYR A 91 -10.94 19.05 8.02
N ARG A 92 -11.76 19.02 9.07
CA ARG A 92 -12.75 20.05 9.36
C ARG A 92 -12.07 21.40 9.63
N VAL A 93 -11.01 21.43 10.43
CA VAL A 93 -10.25 22.66 10.71
C VAL A 93 -9.70 23.29 9.43
N VAL A 94 -9.15 22.48 8.53
CA VAL A 94 -8.66 22.97 7.23
C VAL A 94 -9.82 23.45 6.36
N SER A 95 -10.93 22.71 6.32
CA SER A 95 -12.15 23.05 5.57
C SER A 95 -12.72 24.40 5.99
N ASP A 96 -12.87 24.61 7.30
CA ASP A 96 -13.40 25.86 7.87
C ASP A 96 -12.49 27.06 7.53
N LYS A 97 -11.18 26.88 7.63
CA LYS A 97 -10.19 27.92 7.27
C LYS A 97 -10.26 28.31 5.80
N LEU A 98 -10.48 27.31 4.92
CA LEU A 98 -10.48 27.51 3.48
C LEU A 98 -11.88 27.83 2.92
N GLN A 99 -12.94 27.69 3.72
CA GLN A 99 -14.35 27.78 3.29
C GLN A 99 -14.66 26.78 2.14
N ILE A 100 -14.08 25.58 2.24
CA ILE A 100 -14.20 24.49 1.25
C ILE A 100 -14.45 23.20 2.01
N ASN A 101 -15.34 22.35 1.52
CA ASN A 101 -15.60 21.06 2.15
C ASN A 101 -14.54 20.04 1.69
N LEU A 102 -13.57 19.75 2.56
CA LEU A 102 -12.57 18.72 2.35
C LEU A 102 -12.97 17.46 3.11
N SER A 103 -13.00 16.33 2.43
CA SER A 103 -13.31 15.04 3.04
C SER A 103 -12.04 14.31 3.50
N ASN A 104 -12.18 13.54 4.59
CA ASN A 104 -11.12 12.68 5.05
C ASN A 104 -11.00 11.45 4.14
N PRO A 105 -9.92 11.29 3.37
CA PRO A 105 -9.73 10.13 2.50
C PRO A 105 -9.57 8.81 3.28
N ASN A 106 -9.28 8.88 4.58
CA ASN A 106 -9.09 7.71 5.44
C ASN A 106 -10.41 7.09 5.93
N LYS A 107 -11.54 7.75 5.72
CA LYS A 107 -12.85 7.33 6.27
C LYS A 107 -13.34 5.99 5.73
N ASN A 108 -12.87 5.55 4.58
CA ASN A 108 -13.24 4.30 3.91
C ASN A 108 -12.06 3.32 3.87
N THR A 109 -11.37 3.13 4.98
CA THR A 109 -10.16 2.30 5.08
C THR A 109 -10.37 0.81 4.80
N GLU A 110 -11.62 0.32 4.77
CA GLU A 110 -11.90 -1.07 4.40
C GLU A 110 -11.75 -1.34 2.89
N THR A 111 -11.70 -0.27 2.09
CA THR A 111 -11.54 -0.36 0.63
C THR A 111 -10.56 0.73 0.15
N TYR A 112 -9.29 0.58 0.52
CA TYR A 112 -8.23 1.41 -0.06
C TYR A 112 -8.05 1.05 -1.53
N GLY A 113 -8.90 1.60 -2.35
CA GLY A 113 -8.97 1.33 -3.80
C GLY A 113 -10.34 1.59 -4.40
N ALA A 114 -11.43 1.54 -3.61
CA ALA A 114 -12.79 1.72 -4.14
C ALA A 114 -13.41 3.09 -3.83
N GLY A 115 -12.86 3.90 -2.91
CA GLY A 115 -13.42 5.18 -2.53
C GLY A 115 -12.42 6.31 -2.63
N PHE A 116 -12.37 7.00 -3.76
CA PHE A 116 -11.87 8.37 -3.72
C PHE A 116 -12.78 9.18 -2.81
N PRO A 117 -12.24 10.13 -2.04
CA PRO A 117 -13.06 11.08 -1.32
C PRO A 117 -14.06 11.74 -2.28
N ASP A 118 -15.27 12.05 -1.80
CA ASP A 118 -16.27 12.79 -2.58
C ASP A 118 -15.75 14.18 -3.03
N ASP A 119 -14.66 14.61 -2.43
CA ASP A 119 -13.96 15.84 -2.69
C ASP A 119 -13.02 15.70 -3.89
N VAL A 120 -13.36 16.42 -4.94
CA VAL A 120 -12.59 16.44 -6.20
C VAL A 120 -11.17 16.99 -6.03
N PHE A 121 -10.92 17.87 -5.06
CA PHE A 121 -9.59 18.42 -4.81
C PHE A 121 -8.67 17.37 -4.19
N MET A 122 -9.18 16.62 -3.19
CA MET A 122 -8.43 15.51 -2.58
C MET A 122 -8.14 14.40 -3.58
N LYS A 123 -9.09 14.10 -4.49
CA LYS A 123 -8.85 13.16 -5.60
C LYS A 123 -7.64 13.52 -6.44
N VAL A 124 -7.46 14.82 -6.74
CA VAL A 124 -6.32 15.26 -7.55
C VAL A 124 -5.04 15.27 -6.73
N ILE A 125 -5.07 15.76 -5.50
CA ILE A 125 -3.90 15.83 -4.62
C ILE A 125 -3.36 14.42 -4.32
N ASP A 126 -4.20 13.50 -3.86
CA ASP A 126 -3.79 12.12 -3.57
C ASP A 126 -3.53 11.31 -4.85
N GLY A 127 -4.35 11.54 -5.87
CA GLY A 127 -4.17 10.92 -7.18
C GLY A 127 -2.82 11.23 -7.81
N ALA A 128 -2.28 12.42 -7.61
CA ALA A 128 -0.94 12.80 -8.02
C ALA A 128 0.12 11.99 -7.26
N LYS A 129 0.03 11.97 -5.92
CA LYS A 129 0.99 11.27 -5.05
C LYS A 129 1.09 9.78 -5.39
N VAL A 130 -0.05 9.08 -5.49
CA VAL A 130 -0.06 7.62 -5.76
C VAL A 130 0.49 7.27 -7.15
N ARG A 131 0.53 8.22 -8.08
CA ARG A 131 1.10 8.08 -9.44
C ARG A 131 2.54 8.58 -9.56
N GLY A 132 3.10 9.17 -8.50
CA GLY A 132 4.44 9.77 -8.53
C GLY A 132 4.50 11.06 -9.36
N LEU A 133 3.39 11.76 -9.47
CA LEU A 133 3.28 13.02 -10.19
C LEU A 133 3.21 14.19 -9.20
N THR A 134 3.55 15.40 -9.69
CA THR A 134 3.18 16.63 -8.98
C THR A 134 1.68 16.86 -9.12
N THR A 135 1.08 17.57 -8.15
CA THR A 135 -0.34 17.96 -8.22
C THR A 135 -0.63 18.75 -9.52
N GLU A 136 0.31 19.59 -9.97
CA GLU A 136 0.20 20.35 -11.21
C GLU A 136 0.16 19.46 -12.45
N ASN A 137 1.09 18.50 -12.54
CA ASN A 137 1.14 17.60 -13.69
C ASN A 137 -0.12 16.72 -13.76
N PHE A 138 -0.61 16.25 -12.61
CA PHE A 138 -1.83 15.45 -12.60
C PHE A 138 -3.09 16.28 -12.85
N PHE A 139 -3.13 17.54 -12.40
CA PHE A 139 -4.23 18.47 -12.73
C PHE A 139 -4.43 18.64 -14.24
N HIS A 140 -3.35 18.64 -15.02
CA HIS A 140 -3.39 18.74 -16.48
C HIS A 140 -3.61 17.40 -17.20
N ASP A 141 -3.75 16.29 -16.46
CA ASP A 141 -4.08 15.00 -17.04
C ASP A 141 -5.54 14.99 -17.55
N PRO A 142 -5.80 14.53 -18.78
CA PRO A 142 -7.15 14.51 -19.36
C PRO A 142 -8.19 13.74 -18.52
N THR A 143 -7.74 12.84 -17.65
CA THR A 143 -8.63 12.04 -16.79
C THR A 143 -9.17 12.80 -15.58
N VAL A 144 -8.59 13.93 -15.22
CA VAL A 144 -8.99 14.75 -14.06
C VAL A 144 -10.32 15.47 -14.29
N GLY A 145 -10.62 15.85 -15.52
CA GLY A 145 -11.83 16.59 -15.85
C GLY A 145 -11.80 18.05 -15.40
N HIS A 146 -12.98 18.68 -15.41
CA HIS A 146 -13.10 20.10 -15.03
C HIS A 146 -13.11 20.27 -13.51
N LEU A 147 -12.26 21.15 -13.01
CA LEU A 147 -12.17 21.50 -11.59
C LEU A 147 -12.61 22.98 -11.38
N GLU A 148 -13.65 23.21 -10.59
CA GLU A 148 -14.14 24.55 -10.30
C GLU A 148 -13.07 25.39 -9.59
N GLY A 149 -12.78 26.58 -10.12
CA GLY A 149 -11.70 27.45 -9.65
C GLY A 149 -10.31 27.08 -10.20
N GLY A 150 -10.21 26.01 -10.98
CA GLY A 150 -9.01 25.64 -11.73
C GLY A 150 -7.76 25.40 -10.88
N TRP A 151 -6.60 25.49 -11.54
CA TRP A 151 -5.30 25.25 -10.94
C TRP A 151 -5.00 26.13 -9.72
N LEU A 152 -5.35 27.42 -9.76
CA LEU A 152 -5.02 28.34 -8.66
C LEU A 152 -5.71 27.95 -7.35
N LYS A 153 -6.99 27.54 -7.43
CA LYS A 153 -7.75 27.07 -6.26
C LYS A 153 -7.18 25.75 -5.73
N LEU A 154 -6.90 24.79 -6.62
CA LEU A 154 -6.28 23.52 -6.23
C LEU A 154 -4.93 23.74 -5.56
N LYS A 155 -4.04 24.56 -6.15
CA LYS A 155 -2.73 24.89 -5.59
C LYS A 155 -2.84 25.54 -4.20
N TYR A 156 -3.82 26.44 -4.02
CA TYR A 156 -4.07 27.07 -2.72
C TYR A 156 -4.46 26.03 -1.66
N ILE A 157 -5.35 25.10 -2.01
CA ILE A 157 -5.80 24.02 -1.11
C ILE A 157 -4.63 23.09 -0.77
N ASP A 158 -3.90 22.62 -1.77
CA ASP A 158 -2.74 21.71 -1.60
C ASP A 158 -1.67 22.34 -0.69
N THR A 159 -1.38 23.64 -0.92
CA THR A 159 -0.43 24.39 -0.10
C THR A 159 -0.90 24.51 1.35
N ALA A 160 -2.16 24.87 1.59
CA ALA A 160 -2.72 25.05 2.91
C ALA A 160 -2.80 23.72 3.68
N LEU A 161 -3.18 22.62 3.00
CA LEU A 161 -3.18 21.27 3.58
C LEU A 161 -1.78 20.81 3.96
N SER A 162 -0.81 21.01 3.06
CA SER A 162 0.60 20.67 3.29
C SER A 162 1.20 21.47 4.45
N GLN A 163 0.89 22.74 4.54
CA GLN A 163 1.31 23.60 5.66
C GLN A 163 0.71 23.13 6.97
N TYR A 164 -0.61 22.86 7.02
CA TYR A 164 -1.29 22.34 8.21
C TYR A 164 -0.64 21.04 8.72
N LYS A 165 -0.39 20.10 7.81
CA LYS A 165 0.27 18.82 8.13
C LYS A 165 1.67 19.05 8.70
N THR A 166 2.45 19.92 8.07
CA THR A 166 3.82 20.22 8.50
C THR A 166 3.85 20.87 9.88
N GLU A 167 3.02 21.89 10.12
CA GLU A 167 2.98 22.63 11.40
C GLU A 167 2.54 21.76 12.57
N ARG A 168 1.72 20.72 12.31
CA ARG A 168 1.13 19.86 13.35
C ARG A 168 1.72 18.45 13.38
N ASN A 169 2.73 18.18 12.56
CA ASN A 169 3.31 16.85 12.39
C ASN A 169 2.25 15.78 12.10
N LYS A 170 1.40 16.05 11.09
CA LYS A 170 0.28 15.22 10.67
C LYS A 170 0.53 14.58 9.31
N PHE A 171 0.02 13.37 9.13
CA PHE A 171 0.16 12.57 7.93
C PHE A 171 -1.19 11.96 7.55
N ASP A 172 -1.55 11.96 6.28
CA ASP A 172 -2.57 11.04 5.76
C ASP A 172 -1.93 9.69 5.42
N LEU A 173 -2.76 8.71 5.02
CA LEU A 173 -2.23 7.37 4.73
C LEU A 173 -1.28 7.38 3.53
N THR A 174 -1.54 8.20 2.51
CA THR A 174 -0.65 8.32 1.34
C THR A 174 0.70 8.91 1.75
N ASP A 175 0.71 9.88 2.67
CA ASP A 175 1.95 10.47 3.19
C ASP A 175 2.82 9.44 3.93
N LEU A 176 2.23 8.41 4.57
CA LEU A 176 3.00 7.34 5.21
C LEU A 176 3.91 6.63 4.21
N ILE A 177 3.38 6.30 3.03
CA ILE A 177 4.17 5.64 1.98
C ILE A 177 5.20 6.61 1.39
N VAL A 178 4.83 7.88 1.19
CA VAL A 178 5.76 8.93 0.73
C VAL A 178 6.94 9.05 1.69
N GLU A 179 6.68 9.18 3.00
CA GLU A 179 7.74 9.33 4.01
C GLU A 179 8.59 8.06 4.18
N PHE A 180 7.97 6.87 4.10
CA PHE A 180 8.73 5.63 4.06
C PHE A 180 9.71 5.60 2.88
N ASN A 181 9.28 6.05 1.70
CA ASN A 181 10.12 6.08 0.51
C ASN A 181 11.28 7.09 0.59
N LYS A 182 11.23 8.06 1.50
CA LYS A 182 12.33 9.00 1.79
C LYS A 182 13.36 8.46 2.79
N LYS A 183 13.06 7.36 3.50
CA LYS A 183 13.99 6.78 4.48
C LYS A 183 15.33 6.47 3.84
N HIS A 184 16.43 6.62 4.61
CA HIS A 184 17.72 6.13 4.17
C HIS A 184 17.69 4.62 3.96
N TYR A 185 18.39 4.11 2.97
CA TYR A 185 18.33 2.68 2.59
C TYR A 185 18.64 1.75 3.76
N ASP A 186 19.65 2.07 4.57
CA ASP A 186 20.06 1.26 5.73
C ASP A 186 19.00 1.19 6.86
N THR A 187 18.00 2.07 6.80
CA THR A 187 16.89 2.10 7.77
C THR A 187 15.62 1.39 7.27
N VAL A 188 15.65 0.85 6.04
CA VAL A 188 14.57 0.01 5.52
C VAL A 188 14.63 -1.35 6.22
N PRO A 189 13.50 -1.90 6.69
CA PRO A 189 13.52 -3.17 7.41
C PRO A 189 14.08 -4.30 6.55
N HIS A 190 14.90 -5.14 7.17
CA HIS A 190 15.46 -6.34 6.53
C HIS A 190 14.65 -7.58 6.89
N PHE A 191 14.20 -8.30 5.86
CA PHE A 191 13.49 -9.56 5.99
C PHE A 191 14.26 -10.71 5.31
N ASP A 192 14.14 -11.90 5.88
CA ASP A 192 14.65 -13.11 5.22
C ASP A 192 13.69 -13.55 4.11
N VAL A 193 12.40 -13.33 4.32
CA VAL A 193 11.34 -13.66 3.36
C VAL A 193 10.36 -12.49 3.27
N VAL A 194 10.02 -12.08 2.06
CA VAL A 194 8.96 -11.12 1.77
C VAL A 194 7.93 -11.77 0.85
N ILE A 195 6.68 -11.67 1.23
CA ILE A 195 5.53 -12.10 0.45
C ILE A 195 4.68 -10.86 0.17
N ILE A 196 4.37 -10.61 -1.09
CA ILE A 196 3.46 -9.56 -1.53
C ILE A 196 2.24 -10.24 -2.13
N ASP A 197 1.08 -10.00 -1.57
CA ASP A 197 -0.20 -10.54 -2.05
C ASP A 197 -1.03 -9.46 -2.74
N GLU A 198 -1.80 -9.82 -3.76
CA GLU A 198 -2.61 -8.96 -4.61
C GLU A 198 -1.81 -7.79 -5.24
N ALA A 199 -0.62 -8.13 -5.74
CA ALA A 199 0.36 -7.14 -6.23
C ALA A 199 -0.11 -6.36 -7.46
N GLN A 200 -1.08 -6.87 -8.24
CA GLN A 200 -1.68 -6.17 -9.39
C GLN A 200 -2.39 -4.88 -8.99
N ASP A 201 -2.82 -4.75 -7.72
CA ASP A 201 -3.58 -3.60 -7.24
C ASP A 201 -2.68 -2.48 -6.68
N LEU A 202 -1.37 -2.72 -6.57
CA LEU A 202 -0.43 -1.74 -6.04
C LEU A 202 -0.27 -0.54 -6.99
N SER A 203 -0.34 0.67 -6.40
CA SER A 203 -0.03 1.92 -7.09
C SER A 203 1.48 2.08 -7.33
N TRP A 204 1.85 3.04 -8.20
CA TRP A 204 3.26 3.40 -8.41
C TRP A 204 3.99 3.70 -7.09
N LEU A 205 3.35 4.47 -6.21
CA LEU A 205 3.94 4.85 -4.93
C LEU A 205 4.18 3.65 -4.01
N GLN A 206 3.24 2.71 -3.97
CA GLN A 206 3.35 1.47 -3.20
C GLN A 206 4.41 0.53 -3.80
N TRP A 207 4.52 0.45 -5.13
CA TRP A 207 5.58 -0.29 -5.80
C TRP A 207 6.96 0.24 -5.43
N LYS A 208 7.15 1.57 -5.34
CA LYS A 208 8.41 2.15 -4.87
C LYS A 208 8.78 1.71 -3.44
N MET A 209 7.80 1.59 -2.56
CA MET A 209 8.01 1.02 -1.22
C MET A 209 8.38 -0.46 -1.29
N VAL A 210 7.65 -1.24 -2.09
CA VAL A 210 7.89 -2.68 -2.28
C VAL A 210 9.29 -2.93 -2.85
N GLU A 211 9.73 -2.19 -3.88
CA GLU A 211 11.06 -2.29 -4.45
C GLU A 211 12.14 -2.14 -3.37
N ARG A 212 12.03 -1.12 -2.51
CA ARG A 212 12.99 -0.88 -1.41
C ARG A 212 13.02 -2.01 -0.39
N ILE A 213 11.86 -2.60 -0.06
CA ILE A 213 11.75 -3.74 0.86
C ILE A 213 12.37 -4.98 0.22
N ILE A 214 12.06 -5.24 -1.06
CA ILE A 214 12.58 -6.38 -1.82
C ILE A 214 14.10 -6.33 -1.91
N GLU A 215 14.67 -5.18 -2.27
CA GLU A 215 16.13 -5.00 -2.40
C GLU A 215 16.87 -5.33 -1.10
N ASN A 216 16.22 -5.11 0.05
CA ASN A 216 16.76 -5.42 1.38
C ASN A 216 16.31 -6.78 1.94
N SER A 217 16.00 -7.75 1.06
CA SER A 217 15.46 -9.06 1.45
C SER A 217 16.16 -10.20 0.74
N LYS A 218 16.11 -11.44 1.30
CA LYS A 218 16.81 -12.59 0.75
C LYS A 218 15.97 -13.38 -0.26
N ARG A 219 14.71 -13.65 0.07
CA ARG A 219 13.75 -14.41 -0.75
C ARG A 219 12.46 -13.63 -0.87
N VAL A 220 11.93 -13.56 -2.07
CA VAL A 220 10.78 -12.74 -2.41
C VAL A 220 9.77 -13.55 -3.20
N TYR A 221 8.53 -13.49 -2.77
CA TYR A 221 7.37 -14.11 -3.41
C TYR A 221 6.34 -13.02 -3.69
N VAL A 222 6.00 -12.83 -4.95
CA VAL A 222 5.02 -11.81 -5.35
C VAL A 222 3.86 -12.50 -6.04
N ALA A 223 2.67 -12.37 -5.50
CA ALA A 223 1.47 -13.00 -6.05
C ALA A 223 0.47 -11.96 -6.56
N GLY A 224 -0.17 -12.28 -7.66
CA GLY A 224 -1.20 -11.44 -8.23
C GLY A 224 -1.94 -12.09 -9.40
N ASP A 225 -2.87 -11.34 -9.94
CA ASP A 225 -3.67 -11.70 -11.10
C ASP A 225 -3.48 -10.63 -12.19
N ASP A 226 -2.82 -10.98 -13.28
CA ASP A 226 -2.53 -10.06 -14.38
C ASP A 226 -3.78 -9.67 -15.18
N ASP A 227 -4.83 -10.50 -15.17
CA ASP A 227 -6.09 -10.26 -15.87
C ASP A 227 -7.06 -9.34 -15.08
N GLN A 228 -6.84 -9.11 -13.76
CA GLN A 228 -7.79 -8.43 -12.87
C GLN A 228 -7.32 -7.09 -12.30
N ALA A 229 -6.55 -6.31 -13.03
CA ALA A 229 -6.20 -4.96 -12.59
C ALA A 229 -7.38 -3.99 -12.69
N ILE A 230 -8.40 -4.16 -11.82
CA ILE A 230 -9.61 -3.33 -11.79
C ILE A 230 -9.37 -1.94 -11.18
N TYR A 231 -8.26 -1.74 -10.45
CA TYR A 231 -7.93 -0.49 -9.76
C TYR A 231 -6.98 0.44 -10.54
N ARG A 232 -6.83 0.26 -11.87
CA ARG A 232 -6.01 1.16 -12.72
C ARG A 232 -6.45 2.62 -12.60
N TRP A 233 -7.75 2.89 -12.50
CA TRP A 233 -8.31 4.21 -12.29
C TRP A 233 -7.85 4.84 -10.95
N ALA A 234 -7.61 4.03 -9.92
CA ALA A 234 -7.07 4.43 -8.61
C ALA A 234 -5.53 4.57 -8.59
N GLY A 235 -4.86 4.27 -9.71
CA GLY A 235 -3.41 4.39 -9.84
C GLY A 235 -2.67 3.06 -9.75
N ALA A 236 -3.36 1.92 -9.73
CA ALA A 236 -2.72 0.60 -9.78
C ALA A 236 -1.87 0.44 -11.05
N ARG A 237 -0.74 -0.24 -10.89
CA ARG A 237 0.28 -0.45 -11.92
C ARG A 237 0.63 -1.93 -12.06
N PRO A 238 -0.25 -2.76 -12.62
CA PRO A 238 -0.01 -4.19 -12.80
C PRO A 238 1.21 -4.47 -13.68
N GLU A 239 1.62 -3.51 -14.51
CA GLU A 239 2.80 -3.62 -15.37
C GLU A 239 4.08 -3.92 -14.57
N TYR A 240 4.16 -3.47 -13.32
CA TYR A 240 5.29 -3.78 -12.43
C TYR A 240 5.35 -5.27 -12.07
N LEU A 241 4.18 -5.90 -11.83
CA LEU A 241 4.09 -7.34 -11.60
C LEU A 241 4.41 -8.12 -12.87
N ILE A 242 3.80 -7.76 -14.00
CA ILE A 242 3.93 -8.46 -15.29
C ILE A 242 5.38 -8.43 -15.80
N ASN A 243 6.06 -7.29 -15.65
CA ASN A 243 7.43 -7.10 -16.11
C ASN A 243 8.50 -7.44 -15.06
N MET A 244 8.09 -7.98 -13.90
CA MET A 244 9.03 -8.32 -12.83
C MET A 244 9.88 -9.52 -13.23
N GLU A 245 11.22 -9.39 -13.12
CA GLU A 245 12.14 -10.49 -13.36
C GLU A 245 12.13 -11.48 -12.18
N GLY A 246 11.96 -12.78 -12.49
CA GLY A 246 11.94 -13.85 -11.49
C GLY A 246 11.55 -15.20 -12.10
N GLN A 247 11.39 -16.20 -11.24
CA GLN A 247 10.81 -17.49 -11.63
C GLN A 247 9.28 -17.35 -11.61
N ASN A 248 8.64 -17.63 -12.74
CA ASN A 248 7.18 -17.55 -12.85
C ASN A 248 6.55 -18.90 -12.50
N GLU A 249 5.48 -18.86 -11.73
CA GLU A 249 4.62 -19.99 -11.39
C GLU A 249 3.16 -19.59 -11.68
N GLU A 250 2.43 -20.45 -12.37
CA GLU A 250 1.02 -20.25 -12.66
C GLU A 250 0.15 -21.21 -11.84
N LEU A 251 -0.86 -20.67 -11.17
CA LEU A 251 -1.84 -21.44 -10.43
C LEU A 251 -3.12 -21.57 -11.24
N TYR A 252 -3.57 -22.79 -11.44
CA TYR A 252 -4.80 -23.08 -12.18
C TYR A 252 -5.92 -23.50 -11.23
N ARG A 253 -7.17 -23.24 -11.59
CA ARG A 253 -8.32 -23.82 -10.87
C ARG A 253 -8.27 -25.34 -11.04
N ASN A 254 -8.27 -26.05 -9.93
CA ASN A 254 -8.58 -27.48 -9.98
C ASN A 254 -10.05 -27.61 -10.38
N VAL A 255 -10.31 -28.11 -11.58
CA VAL A 255 -11.63 -28.41 -12.13
C VAL A 255 -12.22 -29.61 -11.41
#